data_a2256dd5556cd5a7abf09b9f1b5db513
#
_entry.id   a2256dd5556cd5a7abf09b9f1b5db513
#
_cell.length_a   1.000
_cell.length_b   1.000
_cell.length_c   1.000
_cell.angle_alpha   90.00
_cell.angle_beta   90.00
_cell.angle_gamma   90.00
#
_symmetry.space_group_name_H-M   'P 1'
#
loop_
_entity.id
_entity.type
_entity.pdbx_description
1 polymer ?
#
loop_
_entity_poly.entity_id
_entity_poly.type
_entity_poly.pdbx_seq_one_letter_code
_entity_poly.pdbx_strand_id
1 'polypeptide(L)'
;MKRSIKNIVLIAGGVGGAKLAEGLNSIKDINLTIIGNIADDDEFHGLRVSPDIDTLTYTLSGMVNRKQGWGVKNDDYKTLSMLNKLGEETWMSLGDLDFGLHIYRQHRLLKDHRPTIIANEIAKKLGVRADIILPTDDKIRTEVQTKSGWISFQEYFVKRRCSPRIIKLKYTGIKSAKITKEAKKALFNAELIIIAPSNPLVSIKPILEIPGFKSIIQKNNKKVIAIS
;
A
#
# COMPACT_ATOMS: atom_id res chain seq x y z
N MET A 1 -7.91 35.98 8.96
CA MET A 1 -7.26 34.91 9.75
C MET A 1 -6.59 33.93 8.80
N LYS A 2 -5.27 33.74 8.88
CA LYS A 2 -4.59 32.66 8.16
C LYS A 2 -5.11 31.34 8.72
N ARG A 3 -5.81 30.52 7.90
CA ARG A 3 -6.18 29.17 8.29
C ARG A 3 -4.90 28.38 8.55
N SER A 4 -4.77 27.81 9.76
CA SER A 4 -3.63 26.93 10.06
C SER A 4 -3.78 25.65 9.21
N ILE A 5 -2.71 25.29 8.53
CA ILE A 5 -2.64 24.02 7.79
C ILE A 5 -2.70 22.88 8.80
N LYS A 6 -3.64 21.94 8.62
CA LYS A 6 -3.84 20.81 9.53
C LYS A 6 -3.10 19.56 9.05
N ASN A 7 -2.39 18.92 9.96
CA ASN A 7 -1.73 17.65 9.69
C ASN A 7 -2.71 16.48 9.86
N ILE A 8 -3.02 15.81 8.77
CA ILE A 8 -3.92 14.66 8.73
C ILE A 8 -3.14 13.42 8.33
N VAL A 9 -3.33 12.35 9.10
CA VAL A 9 -2.82 11.02 8.74
C VAL A 9 -3.98 10.15 8.28
N LEU A 10 -3.84 9.54 7.10
CA LEU A 10 -4.74 8.53 6.58
C LEU A 10 -4.07 7.16 6.66
N ILE A 11 -4.69 6.21 7.34
CA ILE A 11 -4.29 4.80 7.34
C ILE A 11 -5.13 4.11 6.27
N ALA A 12 -4.50 3.57 5.23
CA ALA A 12 -5.20 3.12 4.03
C ALA A 12 -4.54 1.93 3.35
N GLY A 13 -5.34 1.22 2.56
CA GLY A 13 -4.93 0.22 1.59
C GLY A 13 -6.03 0.01 0.56
N GLY A 14 -5.68 -0.51 -0.61
CA GLY A 14 -6.62 -0.83 -1.67
C GLY A 14 -7.38 0.35 -2.27
N VAL A 15 -8.34 0.02 -3.12
CA VAL A 15 -9.11 0.99 -3.92
C VAL A 15 -9.95 1.93 -3.07
N GLY A 16 -10.58 1.42 -2.00
CA GLY A 16 -11.42 2.25 -1.10
C GLY A 16 -10.59 3.33 -0.42
N GLY A 17 -9.41 2.95 0.10
CA GLY A 17 -8.45 3.87 0.70
C GLY A 17 -7.93 4.92 -0.28
N ALA A 18 -7.64 4.51 -1.52
CA ALA A 18 -7.15 5.41 -2.56
C ALA A 18 -8.20 6.46 -2.97
N LYS A 19 -9.47 6.09 -3.06
CA LYS A 19 -10.56 7.04 -3.35
C LYS A 19 -10.70 8.10 -2.25
N LEU A 20 -10.64 7.69 -0.97
CA LEU A 20 -10.67 8.65 0.14
C LEU A 20 -9.42 9.53 0.15
N ALA A 21 -8.25 8.95 -0.11
CA ALA A 21 -6.99 9.68 -0.22
C ALA A 21 -7.07 10.77 -1.29
N GLU A 22 -7.66 10.47 -2.44
CA GLU A 22 -7.84 11.43 -3.53
C GLU A 22 -8.72 12.62 -3.10
N GLY A 23 -9.85 12.34 -2.45
CA GLY A 23 -10.72 13.40 -1.92
C GLY A 23 -10.00 14.28 -0.89
N LEU A 24 -9.27 13.68 0.05
CA LEU A 24 -8.50 14.43 1.04
C LEU A 24 -7.35 15.23 0.38
N ASN A 25 -6.65 14.65 -0.60
CA ASN A 25 -5.55 15.31 -1.28
C ASN A 25 -5.99 16.55 -2.09
N SER A 26 -7.27 16.67 -2.44
CA SER A 26 -7.82 17.87 -3.10
C SER A 26 -8.00 19.07 -2.17
N ILE A 27 -8.04 18.86 -0.86
CA ILE A 27 -8.23 19.92 0.13
C ILE A 27 -6.91 20.70 0.30
N LYS A 28 -6.93 22.01 0.07
CA LYS A 28 -5.71 22.85 0.09
C LYS A 28 -5.14 23.10 1.48
N ASP A 29 -6.01 23.18 2.51
CA ASP A 29 -5.62 23.59 3.87
C ASP A 29 -5.22 22.40 4.76
N ILE A 30 -4.75 21.29 4.16
CA ILE A 30 -4.26 20.13 4.90
C ILE A 30 -2.91 19.65 4.37
N ASN A 31 -2.08 19.16 5.29
CA ASN A 31 -0.92 18.32 5.00
C ASN A 31 -1.34 16.88 5.19
N LEU A 32 -1.49 16.15 4.09
CA LEU A 32 -1.89 14.77 4.11
C LEU A 32 -0.67 13.85 4.08
N THR A 33 -0.58 12.98 5.09
CA THR A 33 0.34 11.84 5.10
C THR A 33 -0.47 10.56 5.06
N ILE A 34 -0.16 9.68 4.13
CA ILE A 34 -0.83 8.38 3.96
C ILE A 34 0.12 7.30 4.43
N ILE A 35 -0.31 6.51 5.42
CA ILE A 35 0.37 5.29 5.85
C ILE A 35 -0.30 4.14 5.12
N GLY A 36 0.35 3.65 4.06
CA GLY A 36 -0.18 2.63 3.18
C GLY A 36 0.17 1.21 3.62
N ASN A 37 -0.76 0.26 3.43
CA ASN A 37 -0.52 -1.15 3.70
C ASN A 37 0.52 -1.75 2.76
N ILE A 38 1.34 -2.67 3.30
CA ILE A 38 2.33 -3.44 2.57
C ILE A 38 2.26 -4.94 2.87
N ALA A 39 1.26 -5.37 3.64
CA ALA A 39 1.18 -6.77 4.04
C ALA A 39 0.70 -7.70 2.93
N ASP A 40 0.21 -7.16 1.84
CA ASP A 40 -0.15 -7.87 0.62
C ASP A 40 0.85 -7.65 -0.53
N ASP A 41 2.01 -7.03 -0.23
CA ASP A 41 3.15 -7.00 -1.14
C ASP A 41 3.60 -8.42 -1.46
N ASP A 42 3.97 -8.63 -2.72
CA ASP A 42 4.52 -9.91 -3.15
C ASP A 42 5.63 -9.69 -4.18
N GLU A 43 6.25 -10.78 -4.61
CA GLU A 43 7.37 -10.75 -5.55
C GLU A 43 6.98 -11.48 -6.83
N PHE A 44 7.10 -10.78 -7.97
CA PHE A 44 6.80 -11.31 -9.29
C PHE A 44 7.98 -11.03 -10.22
N HIS A 45 8.48 -12.08 -10.87
CA HIS A 45 9.62 -11.99 -11.79
C HIS A 45 10.85 -11.32 -11.15
N GLY A 46 11.10 -11.56 -9.84
CA GLY A 46 12.19 -10.95 -9.10
C GLY A 46 11.95 -9.47 -8.73
N LEU A 47 10.77 -8.93 -8.98
CA LEU A 47 10.42 -7.54 -8.69
C LEU A 47 9.45 -7.47 -7.52
N ARG A 48 9.70 -6.57 -6.56
CA ARG A 48 8.74 -6.27 -5.50
C ARG A 48 7.56 -5.47 -6.06
N VAL A 49 6.37 -6.00 -5.92
CA VAL A 49 5.10 -5.38 -6.25
C VAL A 49 4.37 -5.03 -4.96
N SER A 50 3.90 -3.78 -4.84
CA SER A 50 3.23 -3.26 -3.65
C SER A 50 1.84 -2.73 -4.02
N PRO A 51 0.82 -3.61 -4.22
CA PRO A 51 -0.44 -3.26 -4.88
C PRO A 51 -1.18 -2.10 -4.22
N ASP A 52 -1.22 -2.03 -2.89
CA ASP A 52 -1.90 -0.96 -2.17
C ASP A 52 -1.18 0.39 -2.32
N ILE A 53 0.15 0.39 -2.23
CA ILE A 53 0.99 1.58 -2.41
C ILE A 53 0.92 2.09 -3.86
N ASP A 54 0.94 1.17 -4.81
CA ASP A 54 0.88 1.49 -6.24
C ASP A 54 -0.49 2.05 -6.60
N THR A 55 -1.58 1.45 -6.09
CA THR A 55 -2.94 1.97 -6.27
C THR A 55 -3.10 3.39 -5.69
N LEU A 56 -2.57 3.64 -4.48
CA LEU A 56 -2.54 4.98 -3.88
C LEU A 56 -1.77 5.97 -4.78
N THR A 57 -0.59 5.57 -5.23
CA THR A 57 0.28 6.41 -6.07
C THR A 57 -0.37 6.72 -7.41
N TYR A 58 -0.90 5.71 -8.11
CA TYR A 58 -1.56 5.90 -9.41
C TYR A 58 -2.83 6.74 -9.29
N THR A 59 -3.60 6.56 -8.22
CA THR A 59 -4.82 7.34 -7.99
C THR A 59 -4.48 8.81 -7.79
N LEU A 60 -3.52 9.11 -6.91
CA LEU A 60 -3.17 10.49 -6.57
C LEU A 60 -2.38 11.22 -7.66
N SER A 61 -1.66 10.49 -8.52
CA SER A 61 -0.98 11.04 -9.70
C SER A 61 -1.88 11.15 -10.94
N GLY A 62 -3.15 10.68 -10.86
CA GLY A 62 -4.07 10.69 -12.00
C GLY A 62 -3.77 9.64 -13.07
N MET A 63 -2.90 8.67 -12.78
CA MET A 63 -2.52 7.58 -13.69
C MET A 63 -3.42 6.34 -13.59
N VAL A 64 -4.24 6.23 -12.54
CA VAL A 64 -5.05 5.04 -12.28
C VAL A 64 -6.04 4.72 -13.41
N ASN A 65 -6.22 3.45 -13.72
CA ASN A 65 -7.33 2.97 -14.53
C ASN A 65 -8.64 3.07 -13.72
N ARG A 66 -9.42 4.11 -14.00
CA ARG A 66 -10.66 4.43 -13.27
C ARG A 66 -11.73 3.34 -13.34
N LYS A 67 -11.74 2.53 -14.41
CA LYS A 67 -12.74 1.44 -14.57
C LYS A 67 -12.45 0.29 -13.61
N GLN A 68 -11.17 -0.05 -13.44
CA GLN A 68 -10.73 -1.11 -12.55
C GLN A 68 -10.54 -0.63 -11.11
N GLY A 69 -10.14 0.64 -10.93
CA GLY A 69 -9.76 1.24 -9.65
C GLY A 69 -8.32 0.94 -9.23
N TRP A 70 -7.56 0.21 -10.05
CA TRP A 70 -6.14 -0.15 -9.86
C TRP A 70 -5.43 -0.24 -11.20
N GLY A 71 -4.10 -0.36 -11.19
CA GLY A 71 -3.28 -0.39 -12.40
C GLY A 71 -3.25 0.95 -13.14
N VAL A 72 -2.43 1.04 -14.17
CA VAL A 72 -2.23 2.27 -14.95
C VAL A 72 -3.23 2.34 -16.10
N LYS A 73 -3.78 3.53 -16.37
CA LYS A 73 -4.70 3.74 -17.50
C LYS A 73 -3.95 3.59 -18.84
N ASN A 74 -4.59 2.95 -19.80
CA ASN A 74 -4.07 2.74 -21.16
C ASN A 74 -2.69 2.07 -21.18
N ASP A 75 -2.43 1.17 -20.22
CA ASP A 75 -1.18 0.42 -20.16
C ASP A 75 -1.20 -0.76 -21.14
N ASP A 76 -0.06 -1.09 -21.69
CA ASP A 76 0.18 -2.25 -22.55
C ASP A 76 0.67 -3.46 -21.73
N TYR A 77 0.67 -4.66 -22.33
CA TYR A 77 1.09 -5.92 -21.69
C TYR A 77 2.12 -6.67 -22.53
N LYS A 78 2.96 -5.95 -23.27
CA LYS A 78 3.96 -6.56 -24.18
C LYS A 78 5.04 -7.30 -23.42
N THR A 79 5.52 -6.71 -22.31
CA THR A 79 6.48 -7.34 -21.40
C THR A 79 5.92 -8.62 -20.81
N LEU A 80 4.69 -8.59 -20.29
CA LEU A 80 4.03 -9.76 -19.73
C LEU A 80 3.81 -10.85 -20.79
N SER A 81 3.42 -10.45 -22.01
CA SER A 81 3.28 -11.37 -23.16
C SER A 81 4.60 -12.04 -23.52
N MET A 82 5.72 -11.31 -23.47
CA MET A 82 7.05 -11.90 -23.72
C MET A 82 7.43 -12.89 -22.62
N LEU A 83 7.22 -12.57 -21.34
CA LEU A 83 7.45 -13.48 -20.22
C LEU A 83 6.66 -14.78 -20.37
N ASN A 84 5.39 -14.68 -20.77
CA ASN A 84 4.56 -15.85 -21.05
C ASN A 84 5.12 -16.72 -22.17
N LYS A 85 5.62 -16.12 -23.27
CA LYS A 85 6.29 -16.85 -24.37
C LYS A 85 7.58 -17.57 -23.90
N LEU A 86 8.24 -17.02 -22.89
CA LEU A 86 9.43 -17.61 -22.29
C LEU A 86 9.11 -18.69 -21.24
N GLY A 87 7.82 -18.97 -20.99
CA GLY A 87 7.38 -20.01 -20.07
C GLY A 87 7.14 -19.56 -18.62
N GLU A 88 7.19 -18.25 -18.35
CA GLU A 88 6.92 -17.71 -17.00
C GLU A 88 5.44 -17.68 -16.65
N GLU A 89 5.12 -17.81 -15.37
CA GLU A 89 3.75 -17.63 -14.86
C GLU A 89 3.32 -16.15 -14.92
N THR A 90 2.25 -15.85 -15.64
CA THR A 90 1.77 -14.47 -15.89
C THR A 90 0.37 -14.20 -15.35
N TRP A 91 -0.02 -14.89 -14.27
CA TRP A 91 -1.35 -14.70 -13.67
C TRP A 91 -1.52 -13.34 -12.98
N MET A 92 -0.43 -12.71 -12.54
CA MET A 92 -0.44 -11.33 -12.04
C MET A 92 -0.34 -10.39 -13.23
N SER A 93 -1.44 -9.71 -13.53
CA SER A 93 -1.50 -8.77 -14.65
C SER A 93 -0.73 -7.49 -14.34
N LEU A 94 0.53 -7.41 -14.79
CA LEU A 94 1.39 -6.23 -14.68
C LEU A 94 1.50 -5.60 -16.07
N GLY A 95 1.17 -4.32 -16.18
CA GLY A 95 1.35 -3.56 -17.41
C GLY A 95 2.79 -3.12 -17.62
N ASP A 96 3.10 -2.60 -18.79
CA ASP A 96 4.47 -2.16 -19.14
C ASP A 96 4.92 -0.96 -18.28
N LEU A 97 4.01 -0.05 -17.95
CA LEU A 97 4.27 1.06 -17.03
C LEU A 97 4.40 0.59 -15.58
N ASP A 98 3.61 -0.41 -15.17
CA ASP A 98 3.79 -1.08 -13.88
C ASP A 98 5.20 -1.70 -13.78
N PHE A 99 5.64 -2.43 -14.82
CA PHE A 99 7.01 -2.97 -14.85
C PHE A 99 8.06 -1.88 -14.70
N GLY A 100 7.89 -0.74 -15.36
CA GLY A 100 8.79 0.41 -15.22
C GLY A 100 8.92 0.88 -13.78
N LEU A 101 7.79 0.99 -13.05
CA LEU A 101 7.78 1.38 -11.65
C LEU A 101 8.42 0.32 -10.76
N HIS A 102 8.11 -0.98 -10.98
CA HIS A 102 8.66 -2.08 -10.19
C HIS A 102 10.16 -2.24 -10.40
N ILE A 103 10.66 -2.09 -11.64
CA ILE A 103 12.10 -2.08 -11.97
C ILE A 103 12.78 -0.92 -11.23
N TYR A 104 12.20 0.29 -11.26
CA TYR A 104 12.74 1.41 -10.50
C TYR A 104 12.81 1.12 -9.01
N ARG A 105 11.73 0.60 -8.41
CA ARG A 105 11.68 0.21 -7.00
C ARG A 105 12.77 -0.82 -6.68
N GLN A 106 12.87 -1.88 -7.47
CA GLN A 106 13.85 -2.94 -7.27
C GLN A 106 15.29 -2.43 -7.39
N HIS A 107 15.57 -1.57 -8.37
CA HIS A 107 16.88 -0.94 -8.51
C HIS A 107 17.27 -0.11 -7.29
N ARG A 108 16.30 0.61 -6.68
CA ARG A 108 16.55 1.38 -5.45
C ARG A 108 16.77 0.47 -4.24
N LEU A 109 16.00 -0.62 -4.13
CA LEU A 109 16.19 -1.63 -3.07
C LEU A 109 17.57 -2.29 -3.14
N LEU A 110 18.06 -2.63 -4.34
CA LEU A 110 19.40 -3.17 -4.55
C LEU A 110 20.54 -2.19 -4.19
N LYS A 111 20.23 -0.91 -4.02
CA LYS A 111 21.13 0.14 -3.53
C LYS A 111 20.91 0.45 -2.05
N ASP A 112 20.32 -0.46 -1.29
CA ASP A 112 20.05 -0.35 0.15
C ASP A 112 19.19 0.87 0.55
N HIS A 113 18.41 1.44 -0.39
CA HIS A 113 17.45 2.46 -0.01
C HIS A 113 16.28 1.83 0.73
N ARG A 114 15.83 2.51 1.78
CA ARG A 114 14.71 2.05 2.61
C ARG A 114 13.39 2.07 1.83
N PRO A 115 12.54 1.02 1.96
CA PRO A 115 11.26 0.93 1.25
C PRO A 115 10.36 2.15 1.42
N THR A 116 10.25 2.71 2.63
CA THR A 116 9.41 3.89 2.88
C THR A 116 9.91 5.14 2.15
N ILE A 117 11.24 5.30 1.99
CA ILE A 117 11.83 6.41 1.24
C ILE A 117 11.53 6.24 -0.25
N ILE A 118 11.66 5.01 -0.76
CA ILE A 118 11.38 4.70 -2.17
C ILE A 118 9.92 5.00 -2.51
N ALA A 119 8.97 4.57 -1.67
CA ALA A 119 7.54 4.80 -1.88
C ALA A 119 7.23 6.30 -1.96
N ASN A 120 7.74 7.09 -1.02
CA ASN A 120 7.51 8.54 -1.04
C ASN A 120 8.23 9.22 -2.23
N GLU A 121 9.43 8.78 -2.57
CA GLU A 121 10.18 9.29 -3.73
C GLU A 121 9.42 9.05 -5.05
N ILE A 122 8.89 7.84 -5.27
CA ILE A 122 8.08 7.50 -6.44
C ILE A 122 6.84 8.42 -6.49
N ALA A 123 6.10 8.54 -5.40
CA ALA A 123 4.92 9.39 -5.33
C ALA A 123 5.24 10.84 -5.68
N LYS A 124 6.30 11.41 -5.12
CA LYS A 124 6.73 12.79 -5.41
C LYS A 124 7.15 12.98 -6.86
N LYS A 125 7.90 12.05 -7.44
CA LYS A 125 8.31 12.10 -8.85
C LYS A 125 7.12 12.03 -9.81
N LEU A 126 6.04 11.36 -9.41
CA LEU A 126 4.79 11.30 -10.17
C LEU A 126 3.82 12.45 -9.83
N GLY A 127 4.29 13.49 -9.13
CA GLY A 127 3.52 14.71 -8.86
C GLY A 127 2.52 14.61 -7.71
N VAL A 128 2.59 13.58 -6.88
CA VAL A 128 1.70 13.43 -5.72
C VAL A 128 2.08 14.44 -4.63
N ARG A 129 1.11 15.27 -4.24
CA ARG A 129 1.29 16.28 -3.18
C ARG A 129 1.41 15.63 -1.79
N ALA A 130 0.56 14.67 -1.47
CA ALA A 130 0.59 13.95 -0.20
C ALA A 130 1.90 13.19 -0.01
N ASP A 131 2.28 12.94 1.25
CA ASP A 131 3.34 11.99 1.56
C ASP A 131 2.76 10.58 1.62
N ILE A 132 3.32 9.64 0.85
CA ILE A 132 3.00 8.21 0.94
C ILE A 132 4.16 7.52 1.64
N ILE A 133 3.91 7.00 2.83
CA ILE A 133 4.92 6.34 3.66
C ILE A 133 4.46 4.95 4.07
N LEU A 134 5.41 4.11 4.45
CA LEU A 134 5.12 2.75 4.89
C LEU A 134 5.05 2.66 6.41
N PRO A 135 4.22 1.78 6.96
CA PRO A 135 4.12 1.57 8.41
C PRO A 135 5.39 0.93 8.98
N THR A 136 6.07 0.10 8.17
CA THR A 136 7.35 -0.56 8.47
C THR A 136 8.16 -0.72 7.20
N ASP A 137 9.49 -0.79 7.32
CA ASP A 137 10.38 -1.21 6.22
C ASP A 137 10.63 -2.73 6.25
N ASP A 138 10.22 -3.39 7.32
CA ASP A 138 10.37 -4.84 7.47
C ASP A 138 9.38 -5.58 6.56
N LYS A 139 9.79 -6.77 6.10
CA LYS A 139 8.94 -7.62 5.27
C LYS A 139 7.84 -8.24 6.11
N ILE A 140 6.61 -7.85 5.86
CA ILE A 140 5.41 -8.46 6.44
C ILE A 140 4.53 -8.98 5.30
N ARG A 141 3.84 -10.10 5.54
CA ARG A 141 2.96 -10.72 4.52
C ARG A 141 1.68 -11.25 5.13
N THR A 142 0.57 -10.96 4.47
CA THR A 142 -0.70 -11.64 4.71
C THR A 142 -0.70 -12.98 3.98
N GLU A 143 -0.89 -14.05 4.73
CA GLU A 143 -1.02 -15.40 4.18
C GLU A 143 -2.37 -15.98 4.58
N VAL A 144 -2.93 -16.76 3.67
CA VAL A 144 -4.25 -17.37 3.77
C VAL A 144 -4.10 -18.88 3.85
N GLN A 145 -4.68 -19.50 4.86
CA GLN A 145 -4.79 -20.95 4.96
C GLN A 145 -6.05 -21.43 4.25
N THR A 146 -5.86 -22.33 3.31
CA THR A 146 -6.92 -23.05 2.62
C THR A 146 -6.80 -24.56 2.87
N LYS A 147 -7.69 -25.39 2.33
CA LYS A 147 -7.55 -26.84 2.40
C LYS A 147 -6.25 -27.35 1.74
N SER A 148 -5.73 -26.62 0.75
CA SER A 148 -4.47 -26.96 0.05
C SER A 148 -3.21 -26.42 0.73
N GLY A 149 -3.31 -25.80 1.92
CA GLY A 149 -2.21 -25.26 2.67
C GLY A 149 -2.20 -23.73 2.72
N TRP A 150 -1.06 -23.15 3.13
CA TRP A 150 -0.84 -21.71 3.19
C TRP A 150 -0.41 -21.18 1.83
N ILE A 151 -1.04 -20.09 1.40
CA ILE A 151 -0.74 -19.38 0.15
C ILE A 151 -0.62 -17.88 0.42
N SER A 152 0.05 -17.14 -0.46
CA SER A 152 0.10 -15.68 -0.38
C SER A 152 -1.28 -15.07 -0.60
N PHE A 153 -1.48 -13.86 -0.09
CA PHE A 153 -2.76 -13.17 -0.33
C PHE A 153 -2.98 -12.89 -1.82
N GLN A 154 -1.92 -12.56 -2.57
CA GLN A 154 -2.04 -12.32 -4.01
C GLN A 154 -2.40 -13.60 -4.79
N GLU A 155 -1.81 -14.74 -4.42
CA GLU A 155 -2.21 -16.02 -5.00
C GLU A 155 -3.70 -16.31 -4.73
N TYR A 156 -4.16 -16.11 -3.50
CA TYR A 156 -5.56 -16.29 -3.13
C TYR A 156 -6.48 -15.34 -3.89
N PHE A 157 -6.14 -14.04 -3.88
CA PHE A 157 -7.03 -12.99 -4.40
C PHE A 157 -7.05 -12.95 -5.93
N VAL A 158 -5.88 -12.99 -6.57
CA VAL A 158 -5.74 -12.83 -8.03
C VAL A 158 -5.78 -14.19 -8.74
N LYS A 159 -4.82 -15.08 -8.45
CA LYS A 159 -4.69 -16.37 -9.16
C LYS A 159 -5.90 -17.26 -8.92
N ARG A 160 -6.36 -17.38 -7.67
CA ARG A 160 -7.49 -18.25 -7.29
C ARG A 160 -8.83 -17.52 -7.21
N ARG A 161 -8.88 -16.23 -7.49
CA ARG A 161 -10.11 -15.39 -7.54
C ARG A 161 -11.00 -15.56 -6.32
N CYS A 162 -10.40 -15.61 -5.12
CA CYS A 162 -11.09 -15.84 -3.84
C CYS A 162 -11.92 -17.14 -3.77
N SER A 163 -11.71 -18.09 -4.67
CA SER A 163 -12.53 -19.31 -4.77
C SER A 163 -12.36 -20.27 -3.57
N PRO A 164 -11.15 -20.53 -3.02
CA PRO A 164 -11.01 -21.43 -1.89
C PRO A 164 -11.58 -20.84 -0.60
N ARG A 165 -12.24 -21.67 0.21
CA ARG A 165 -12.65 -21.27 1.56
C ARG A 165 -11.44 -20.96 2.43
N ILE A 166 -11.42 -19.78 3.04
CA ILE A 166 -10.41 -19.38 4.03
C ILE A 166 -10.67 -20.13 5.33
N ILE A 167 -9.62 -20.74 5.87
CA ILE A 167 -9.63 -21.38 7.19
C ILE A 167 -9.04 -20.42 8.23
N LYS A 168 -7.90 -19.79 7.92
CA LYS A 168 -7.21 -18.84 8.81
C LYS A 168 -6.49 -17.77 8.00
N LEU A 169 -6.21 -16.66 8.67
CA LEU A 169 -5.30 -15.60 8.20
C LEU A 169 -4.14 -15.48 9.18
N LYS A 170 -2.95 -15.22 8.71
CA LYS A 170 -1.81 -14.81 9.52
C LYS A 170 -1.04 -13.67 8.84
N TYR A 171 -0.35 -12.90 9.65
CA TYR A 171 0.56 -11.84 9.18
C TYR A 171 1.98 -12.24 9.54
N THR A 172 2.66 -12.86 8.59
CA THR A 172 4.05 -13.34 8.77
C THR A 172 4.98 -12.13 8.86
N GLY A 173 5.97 -12.19 9.76
CA GLY A 173 6.90 -11.09 10.01
C GLY A 173 6.40 -9.99 10.95
N ILE A 174 5.08 -9.92 11.23
CA ILE A 174 4.47 -8.81 11.95
C ILE A 174 5.02 -8.62 13.38
N LYS A 175 5.32 -9.72 14.08
CA LYS A 175 5.76 -9.67 15.49
C LYS A 175 7.12 -9.00 15.71
N SER A 176 7.99 -9.08 14.71
CA SER A 176 9.34 -8.48 14.73
C SER A 176 9.41 -7.13 14.01
N ALA A 177 8.34 -6.75 13.31
CA ALA A 177 8.29 -5.52 12.53
C ALA A 177 8.40 -4.27 13.40
N LYS A 178 9.17 -3.29 12.92
CA LYS A 178 9.38 -2.00 13.60
C LYS A 178 8.71 -0.89 12.81
N ILE A 179 7.97 -0.03 13.52
CA ILE A 179 7.35 1.15 12.89
C ILE A 179 8.44 2.06 12.36
N THR A 180 8.29 2.56 11.12
CA THR A 180 9.21 3.53 10.54
C THR A 180 9.24 4.83 11.36
N LYS A 181 10.38 5.53 11.33
CA LYS A 181 10.50 6.84 11.99
C LYS A 181 9.54 7.87 11.37
N GLU A 182 9.28 7.76 10.08
CA GLU A 182 8.36 8.60 9.32
C GLU A 182 6.92 8.38 9.80
N ALA A 183 6.47 7.13 9.92
CA ALA A 183 5.13 6.82 10.42
C ALA A 183 4.95 7.27 11.89
N LYS A 184 5.95 7.02 12.74
CA LYS A 184 5.93 7.52 14.14
C LYS A 184 5.78 9.03 14.18
N LYS A 185 6.60 9.76 13.40
CA LYS A 185 6.57 11.23 13.34
C LYS A 185 5.21 11.73 12.83
N ALA A 186 4.69 11.14 11.77
CA ALA A 186 3.40 11.52 11.20
C ALA A 186 2.27 11.32 12.21
N LEU A 187 2.18 10.14 12.84
CA LEU A 187 1.18 9.84 13.87
C LEU A 187 1.30 10.78 15.07
N PHE A 188 2.52 11.11 15.49
CA PHE A 188 2.74 12.02 16.63
C PHE A 188 2.28 13.44 16.31
N ASN A 189 2.52 13.94 15.11
CA ASN A 189 2.17 15.30 14.70
C ASN A 189 0.74 15.45 14.16
N ALA A 190 0.02 14.35 13.97
CA ALA A 190 -1.35 14.38 13.44
C ALA A 190 -2.30 15.14 14.36
N GLU A 191 -3.14 15.99 13.81
CA GLU A 191 -4.31 16.57 14.49
C GLU A 191 -5.55 15.68 14.33
N LEU A 192 -5.58 14.91 13.25
CA LEU A 192 -6.64 13.95 12.94
C LEU A 192 -6.02 12.71 12.30
N ILE A 193 -6.43 11.53 12.76
CA ILE A 193 -6.10 10.24 12.16
C ILE A 193 -7.37 9.66 11.57
N ILE A 194 -7.33 9.34 10.29
CA ILE A 194 -8.46 8.73 9.57
C ILE A 194 -8.08 7.30 9.20
N ILE A 195 -8.93 6.35 9.56
CA ILE A 195 -8.86 4.98 9.06
C ILE A 195 -9.80 4.91 7.85
N ALA A 196 -9.23 4.61 6.69
CA ALA A 196 -9.95 4.58 5.43
C ALA A 196 -10.98 3.44 5.34
N PRO A 197 -11.97 3.52 4.44
CA PRO A 197 -12.88 2.43 4.10
C PRO A 197 -12.15 1.36 3.25
N SER A 198 -11.13 0.78 3.86
CA SER A 198 -10.28 -0.28 3.33
C SER A 198 -10.65 -1.59 3.99
N ASN A 199 -10.27 -2.72 3.38
CA ASN A 199 -10.56 -4.03 3.97
C ASN A 199 -9.98 -4.13 5.40
N PRO A 200 -10.82 -4.34 6.43
CA PRO A 200 -10.36 -4.31 7.81
C PRO A 200 -9.36 -5.41 8.15
N LEU A 201 -9.42 -6.57 7.48
CA LEU A 201 -8.57 -7.73 7.79
C LEU A 201 -7.26 -7.74 7.01
N VAL A 202 -7.26 -7.34 5.74
CA VAL A 202 -6.07 -7.48 4.90
C VAL A 202 -5.35 -6.15 4.63
N SER A 203 -6.03 -5.01 4.80
CA SER A 203 -5.40 -3.70 4.58
C SER A 203 -5.17 -2.91 5.87
N ILE A 204 -6.12 -2.91 6.82
CA ILE A 204 -6.03 -2.07 8.03
C ILE A 204 -5.37 -2.82 9.20
N LYS A 205 -5.86 -4.02 9.49
CA LYS A 205 -5.37 -4.81 10.62
C LYS A 205 -3.87 -5.08 10.58
N PRO A 206 -3.24 -5.41 9.42
CA PRO A 206 -1.80 -5.59 9.36
C PRO A 206 -1.01 -4.36 9.85
N ILE A 207 -1.45 -3.16 9.49
CA ILE A 207 -0.81 -1.91 9.93
C ILE A 207 -0.94 -1.77 11.45
N LEU A 208 -2.15 -1.98 11.98
CA LEU A 208 -2.44 -1.82 13.40
C LEU A 208 -1.79 -2.89 14.29
N GLU A 209 -1.49 -4.08 13.75
CA GLU A 209 -0.85 -5.18 14.48
C GLU A 209 0.67 -5.03 14.60
N ILE A 210 1.29 -4.09 13.88
CA ILE A 210 2.72 -3.77 14.07
C ILE A 210 2.94 -3.36 15.53
N PRO A 211 3.91 -3.96 16.25
CA PRO A 211 4.13 -3.69 17.67
C PRO A 211 4.28 -2.20 17.97
N GLY A 212 3.47 -1.70 18.88
CA GLY A 212 3.45 -0.29 19.30
C GLY A 212 2.60 0.65 18.44
N PHE A 213 2.10 0.24 17.28
CA PHE A 213 1.33 1.13 16.39
C PHE A 213 0.04 1.64 17.04
N LYS A 214 -0.79 0.71 17.59
CA LYS A 214 -2.02 1.06 18.34
C LYS A 214 -1.71 1.96 19.54
N SER A 215 -0.65 1.64 20.27
CA SER A 215 -0.26 2.40 21.47
C SER A 215 0.09 3.86 21.15
N ILE A 216 0.73 4.12 19.99
CA ILE A 216 1.03 5.49 19.56
C ILE A 216 -0.27 6.24 19.27
N ILE A 217 -1.23 5.62 18.59
CA ILE A 217 -2.53 6.23 18.31
C ILE A 217 -3.27 6.55 19.60
N GLN A 218 -3.33 5.59 20.55
CA GLN A 218 -4.05 5.74 21.81
C GLN A 218 -3.43 6.80 22.75
N LYS A 219 -2.09 6.86 22.83
CA LYS A 219 -1.38 7.79 23.72
C LYS A 219 -1.50 9.26 23.27
N ASN A 220 -1.75 9.50 22.03
CA ASN A 220 -1.72 10.86 21.49
C ASN A 220 -3.02 11.67 21.67
N ASN A 221 -4.03 11.16 22.36
CA ASN A 221 -5.32 11.84 22.57
C ASN A 221 -5.91 12.48 21.30
N LYS A 222 -5.54 11.96 20.13
CA LYS A 222 -5.95 12.51 18.85
C LYS A 222 -7.34 12.02 18.48
N LYS A 223 -8.07 12.86 17.74
CA LYS A 223 -9.28 12.37 17.09
C LYS A 223 -8.92 11.27 16.12
N VAL A 224 -9.57 10.12 16.27
CA VAL A 224 -9.49 9.02 15.33
C VAL A 224 -10.88 8.79 14.76
N ILE A 225 -10.99 8.80 13.45
CA ILE A 225 -12.23 8.53 12.74
C ILE A 225 -12.03 7.33 11.84
N ALA A 226 -12.88 6.33 11.94
CA ALA A 226 -12.95 5.22 11.00
C ALA A 226 -14.13 5.43 10.06
N ILE A 227 -13.90 5.23 8.78
CA ILE A 227 -14.91 5.31 7.73
C ILE A 227 -15.14 3.88 7.22
N SER A 228 -16.41 3.45 7.18
CA SER A 228 -16.83 2.13 6.71
C SER A 228 -17.83 2.26 5.55
#